data_433d3c5cd2635aeeb8a3437cb99dc903
#
_entry.id   433d3c5cd2635aeeb8a3437cb99dc903
#
_cell.length_a   1.000
_cell.length_b   1.000
_cell.length_c   1.000
_cell.angle_alpha   90.00
_cell.angle_beta   90.00
_cell.angle_gamma   90.00
#
_symmetry.space_group_name_H-M   'P 1'
#
loop_
_entity.id
_entity.type
_entity.pdbx_description
1 polymer ?
#
loop_
_entity_poly.entity_id
_entity_poly.type
_entity_poly.pdbx_seq_one_letter_code
_entity_poly.pdbx_strand_id
1 'polypeptide(L)'
;WGCPDRDADGSSDPNIELGWLPHPAGAADAFPDDPSQWEDADGDGFGDEQTGFEGDRCRDTPGTSQSDRHGCTDTDGDGWSDQGDRFPHDATQWLDADRDGFGDNPDGHQADRCPNALKSAGVSVIDRLGCPDTDGDGYSDADDDWKASPEGPADAFPKNRVQWADSDNDGFGDNRIGGLRDDCPLEAGTSTIDMQGCSDGNGDGYSDSYGAVRSQLALMGSNPTSSLLTFVWPIFVFCITLFTVRMSKEKPEMVEGYEGSLVEEEVNFDA
;
A
#
# COMPACT_ATOMS: atom_id res chain seq x y z
N TRP A 1 -45.44 14.24 47.11
CA TRP A 1 -45.40 13.60 48.44
C TRP A 1 -46.00 12.19 48.33
N GLY A 2 -45.19 11.15 48.46
CA GLY A 2 -45.64 9.75 48.49
C GLY A 2 -45.58 9.05 47.14
N CYS A 3 -44.90 9.59 46.13
CA CYS A 3 -44.54 8.83 44.93
C CYS A 3 -43.38 7.86 45.25
N PRO A 4 -43.34 6.70 44.62
CA PRO A 4 -42.20 5.81 44.74
C PRO A 4 -40.90 6.53 44.37
N ASP A 5 -39.84 6.19 45.08
CA ASP A 5 -38.47 6.65 44.88
C ASP A 5 -37.60 5.47 45.34
N ARG A 6 -37.18 4.64 44.41
CA ARG A 6 -36.66 3.30 44.70
C ARG A 6 -35.22 3.34 45.18
N ASP A 7 -34.43 4.21 44.63
CA ASP A 7 -33.01 4.34 44.94
C ASP A 7 -32.72 5.45 45.98
N ALA A 8 -33.75 6.23 46.29
CA ALA A 8 -33.74 7.27 47.32
C ALA A 8 -32.84 8.47 46.99
N ASP A 9 -32.74 8.85 45.72
CA ASP A 9 -32.01 10.01 45.26
C ASP A 9 -32.80 11.33 45.40
N GLY A 10 -34.12 11.25 45.61
CA GLY A 10 -35.04 12.37 45.74
C GLY A 10 -35.87 12.62 44.50
N SER A 11 -35.63 11.93 43.40
CA SER A 11 -36.45 11.90 42.19
C SER A 11 -37.50 10.80 42.26
N SER A 12 -38.67 10.98 41.66
CA SER A 12 -39.72 9.97 41.76
C SER A 12 -39.66 9.00 40.57
N ASP A 13 -39.89 7.73 40.86
CA ASP A 13 -39.99 6.68 39.83
C ASP A 13 -41.06 7.04 38.79
N PRO A 14 -40.87 6.64 37.50
CA PRO A 14 -41.87 6.87 36.47
C PRO A 14 -43.14 6.02 36.69
N ASN A 15 -44.29 6.60 36.33
CA ASN A 15 -45.57 5.88 36.29
C ASN A 15 -46.31 6.20 34.99
N ILE A 16 -46.08 5.34 33.98
CA ILE A 16 -46.62 5.50 32.63
C ILE A 16 -48.16 5.52 32.62
N GLU A 17 -48.81 4.75 33.49
CA GLU A 17 -50.29 4.69 33.56
C GLU A 17 -50.91 6.01 34.04
N LEU A 18 -50.20 6.78 34.86
CA LEU A 18 -50.60 8.08 35.33
C LEU A 18 -50.05 9.23 34.48
N GLY A 19 -49.31 8.92 33.39
CA GLY A 19 -48.70 9.90 32.52
C GLY A 19 -47.46 10.57 33.12
N TRP A 20 -46.87 10.01 34.17
CA TRP A 20 -45.63 10.45 34.80
C TRP A 20 -44.46 9.73 34.09
N LEU A 21 -43.96 10.36 33.05
CA LEU A 21 -42.96 9.79 32.16
C LEU A 21 -41.55 10.11 32.65
N PRO A 22 -40.58 9.21 32.41
CA PRO A 22 -39.16 9.46 32.67
C PRO A 22 -38.64 10.61 31.81
N HIS A 23 -37.59 11.26 32.25
CA HIS A 23 -36.87 12.24 31.47
C HIS A 23 -36.28 11.56 30.20
N PRO A 24 -36.23 12.21 29.02
CA PRO A 24 -36.66 13.59 28.72
C PRO A 24 -38.16 13.73 28.36
N ALA A 25 -38.93 12.65 28.26
CA ALA A 25 -40.35 12.69 27.89
C ALA A 25 -41.24 13.31 28.98
N GLY A 26 -40.80 13.32 30.25
CA GLY A 26 -41.45 13.86 31.42
C GLY A 26 -40.46 14.36 32.44
N ALA A 27 -40.88 14.37 33.71
CA ALA A 27 -40.06 14.84 34.83
C ALA A 27 -39.85 13.77 35.91
N ALA A 28 -40.13 12.51 35.58
CA ALA A 28 -39.81 11.38 36.43
C ALA A 28 -38.33 10.97 36.21
N ASP A 29 -37.82 10.28 37.20
CA ASP A 29 -36.50 9.71 37.20
C ASP A 29 -36.26 8.83 35.97
N ALA A 30 -35.19 9.07 35.26
CA ALA A 30 -34.77 8.29 34.11
C ALA A 30 -34.05 7.00 34.51
N PHE A 31 -33.46 6.95 35.71
CA PHE A 31 -32.62 5.87 36.22
C PHE A 31 -33.05 5.37 37.59
N PRO A 32 -34.26 4.80 37.76
CA PRO A 32 -34.86 4.53 39.10
C PRO A 32 -34.11 3.49 39.95
N ASP A 33 -33.01 2.97 39.50
CA ASP A 33 -32.15 2.00 40.22
C ASP A 33 -30.72 2.55 40.43
N ASP A 34 -30.45 3.81 40.01
CA ASP A 34 -29.14 4.45 40.17
C ASP A 34 -29.24 5.80 40.91
N PRO A 35 -28.93 5.83 42.20
CA PRO A 35 -29.06 7.02 43.01
C PRO A 35 -28.04 8.14 42.65
N SER A 36 -27.25 7.95 41.63
CA SER A 36 -26.30 8.95 41.12
C SER A 36 -26.77 9.62 39.84
N GLN A 37 -27.89 9.18 39.26
CA GLN A 37 -28.43 9.67 37.98
C GLN A 37 -29.98 9.79 38.07
N TRP A 38 -30.57 10.85 37.51
CA TRP A 38 -32.04 11.07 37.51
C TRP A 38 -32.55 11.74 36.22
N GLU A 39 -31.68 12.43 35.48
CA GLU A 39 -32.02 13.10 34.23
C GLU A 39 -31.27 12.46 33.05
N ASP A 40 -31.90 12.46 31.88
CA ASP A 40 -31.36 12.04 30.62
C ASP A 40 -31.93 12.98 29.55
N ALA A 41 -31.20 14.04 29.20
CA ALA A 41 -31.75 15.16 28.43
C ALA A 41 -31.94 14.83 26.94
N ASP A 42 -31.12 13.97 26.38
CA ASP A 42 -31.19 13.61 24.98
C ASP A 42 -31.76 12.21 24.74
N GLY A 43 -31.90 11.41 25.79
CA GLY A 43 -32.59 10.13 25.75
C GLY A 43 -31.74 8.97 25.25
N ASP A 44 -30.42 9.04 25.41
CA ASP A 44 -29.48 8.04 24.93
C ASP A 44 -29.18 6.93 25.93
N GLY A 45 -29.64 7.11 27.18
CA GLY A 45 -29.49 6.13 28.26
C GLY A 45 -28.27 6.36 29.15
N PHE A 46 -27.55 7.45 28.99
CA PHE A 46 -26.54 7.93 29.91
C PHE A 46 -27.10 9.11 30.73
N GLY A 47 -26.78 9.15 32.02
CA GLY A 47 -27.35 10.16 32.90
C GLY A 47 -26.58 11.49 32.88
N ASP A 48 -27.32 12.60 33.01
CA ASP A 48 -26.80 13.97 32.91
C ASP A 48 -25.84 14.36 34.02
N GLU A 49 -25.85 13.66 35.17
CA GLU A 49 -24.95 13.96 36.27
C GLU A 49 -23.55 13.45 35.97
N GLN A 50 -22.66 14.33 35.59
CA GLN A 50 -21.30 13.98 35.13
C GLN A 50 -20.44 13.32 36.22
N THR A 51 -20.81 13.47 37.50
CA THR A 51 -20.13 12.86 38.65
C THR A 51 -20.76 11.55 39.07
N GLY A 52 -21.90 11.20 38.50
CA GLY A 52 -22.60 9.95 38.70
C GLY A 52 -21.95 8.77 37.97
N PHE A 53 -22.53 7.60 38.12
CA PHE A 53 -22.10 6.41 37.42
C PHE A 53 -22.31 6.59 35.90
N GLU A 54 -21.27 6.37 35.12
CA GLU A 54 -21.31 6.51 33.66
C GLU A 54 -21.91 7.83 33.14
N GLY A 55 -21.65 8.94 33.86
CA GLY A 55 -22.23 10.23 33.56
C GLY A 55 -21.95 10.73 32.16
N ASP A 56 -23.02 11.20 31.49
CA ASP A 56 -22.98 11.69 30.12
C ASP A 56 -22.07 12.91 29.96
N ARG A 57 -21.20 12.85 28.99
CA ARG A 57 -20.29 13.95 28.62
C ARG A 57 -20.84 14.81 27.48
N CYS A 58 -21.92 14.38 26.84
CA CYS A 58 -22.54 15.01 25.68
C CYS A 58 -24.06 15.25 25.84
N ARG A 59 -24.54 15.58 27.03
CA ARG A 59 -25.90 15.73 27.52
C ARG A 59 -27.02 16.19 26.57
N ASP A 60 -26.66 16.92 25.51
CA ASP A 60 -27.62 17.49 24.55
C ASP A 60 -27.53 16.80 23.19
N THR A 61 -26.72 15.74 23.03
CA THR A 61 -26.48 15.07 21.78
C THR A 61 -26.35 13.57 21.99
N PRO A 62 -27.37 12.80 21.64
CA PRO A 62 -27.40 11.37 21.88
C PRO A 62 -26.18 10.65 21.29
N GLY A 63 -25.58 9.76 22.09
CA GLY A 63 -24.43 8.99 21.67
C GLY A 63 -24.36 7.59 22.25
N THR A 64 -23.37 6.81 21.86
CA THR A 64 -23.23 5.41 22.24
C THR A 64 -21.88 5.05 22.82
N SER A 65 -20.98 6.04 22.92
CA SER A 65 -19.63 5.79 23.43
C SER A 65 -19.60 5.39 24.90
N GLN A 66 -18.72 4.46 25.24
CA GLN A 66 -18.63 3.84 26.58
C GLN A 66 -17.21 3.73 27.11
N SER A 67 -16.20 3.99 26.26
CA SER A 67 -14.79 3.73 26.61
C SER A 67 -14.06 4.97 27.13
N ASP A 68 -14.40 6.17 26.63
CA ASP A 68 -13.71 7.41 27.00
C ASP A 68 -14.68 8.49 27.52
N ARG A 69 -15.69 8.84 26.75
CA ARG A 69 -16.67 9.90 27.02
C ARG A 69 -18.06 9.32 26.84
N HIS A 70 -18.62 8.79 27.93
CA HIS A 70 -19.96 8.18 27.92
C HIS A 70 -20.99 9.11 27.31
N GLY A 71 -21.93 8.57 26.53
CA GLY A 71 -23.03 9.30 25.92
C GLY A 71 -22.64 10.20 24.74
N CYS A 72 -21.40 10.17 24.28
CA CYS A 72 -21.02 10.96 23.13
C CYS A 72 -21.16 10.16 21.81
N THR A 73 -21.20 10.89 20.70
CA THR A 73 -21.27 10.28 19.36
C THR A 73 -20.13 9.30 19.16
N ASP A 74 -20.46 8.11 18.68
CA ASP A 74 -19.58 7.02 18.33
C ASP A 74 -20.05 6.50 16.98
N THR A 75 -19.35 6.91 15.91
CA THR A 75 -19.83 6.72 14.54
C THR A 75 -19.67 5.31 14.06
N ASP A 76 -18.64 4.58 14.46
CA ASP A 76 -18.36 3.22 14.01
C ASP A 76 -18.72 2.14 15.02
N GLY A 77 -19.02 2.54 16.27
CA GLY A 77 -19.57 1.64 17.29
C GLY A 77 -18.54 0.82 18.05
N ASP A 78 -17.29 1.28 18.12
CA ASP A 78 -16.22 0.58 18.84
C ASP A 78 -16.19 0.90 20.35
N GLY A 79 -17.00 1.89 20.77
CA GLY A 79 -17.13 2.35 22.13
C GLY A 79 -16.33 3.61 22.45
N TRP A 80 -15.47 4.08 21.57
CA TRP A 80 -14.79 5.36 21.71
C TRP A 80 -15.61 6.47 21.07
N SER A 81 -15.58 7.66 21.68
CA SER A 81 -16.27 8.80 21.07
C SER A 81 -15.51 9.31 19.85
N ASP A 82 -16.22 9.82 18.83
CA ASP A 82 -15.60 10.44 17.65
C ASP A 82 -14.52 11.48 17.99
N GLN A 83 -14.63 12.11 19.14
CA GLN A 83 -13.66 13.11 19.58
C GLN A 83 -12.42 12.48 20.24
N GLY A 84 -12.55 11.34 20.87
CA GLY A 84 -11.48 10.59 21.51
C GLY A 84 -10.78 9.62 20.56
N ASP A 85 -11.50 9.22 19.54
CA ASP A 85 -11.07 8.28 18.52
C ASP A 85 -10.23 8.95 17.43
N ARG A 86 -9.14 8.29 17.03
CA ARG A 86 -8.32 8.71 15.91
C ARG A 86 -8.85 8.23 14.57
N PHE A 87 -9.68 7.19 14.58
CA PHE A 87 -10.23 6.53 13.41
C PHE A 87 -11.75 6.39 13.47
N PRO A 88 -12.55 7.48 13.56
CA PRO A 88 -14.00 7.46 13.86
C PRO A 88 -14.87 6.75 12.82
N HIS A 89 -14.30 6.02 11.90
CA HIS A 89 -14.96 5.21 10.86
C HIS A 89 -14.35 3.82 10.73
N ASP A 90 -13.49 3.42 11.67
CA ASP A 90 -12.86 2.10 11.68
C ASP A 90 -12.92 1.48 13.08
N ALA A 91 -14.01 0.78 13.36
CA ALA A 91 -14.27 0.11 14.63
C ALA A 91 -13.19 -0.88 15.11
N THR A 92 -12.10 -1.02 14.38
CA THR A 92 -10.98 -1.85 14.77
C THR A 92 -9.77 -1.06 15.25
N GLN A 93 -9.82 0.27 15.15
CA GLN A 93 -8.73 1.17 15.51
C GLN A 93 -9.28 2.42 16.22
N TRP A 94 -8.67 2.85 17.32
CA TRP A 94 -9.07 4.05 18.10
C TRP A 94 -7.90 4.90 18.58
N LEU A 95 -6.68 4.37 18.57
CA LEU A 95 -5.48 5.03 19.03
C LEU A 95 -4.41 5.07 17.93
N ASP A 96 -3.69 6.18 17.86
CA ASP A 96 -2.54 6.43 17.01
C ASP A 96 -1.55 7.28 17.84
N ALA A 97 -0.63 6.62 18.52
CA ALA A 97 0.22 7.24 19.53
C ALA A 97 1.27 8.18 18.95
N ASP A 98 1.85 7.81 17.80
CA ASP A 98 2.87 8.60 17.13
C ASP A 98 2.30 9.48 16.00
N ARG A 99 1.03 9.29 15.66
CA ARG A 99 0.26 10.10 14.71
C ARG A 99 0.75 9.99 13.26
N ASP A 100 1.07 8.82 12.87
CA ASP A 100 1.51 8.52 11.52
C ASP A 100 0.38 8.14 10.56
N GLY A 101 -0.81 7.85 11.11
CA GLY A 101 -2.03 7.54 10.39
C GLY A 101 -2.36 6.04 10.36
N PHE A 102 -1.58 5.22 11.05
CA PHE A 102 -1.88 3.81 11.31
C PHE A 102 -2.29 3.61 12.76
N GLY A 103 -3.18 2.65 12.99
CA GLY A 103 -3.75 2.44 14.32
C GLY A 103 -2.97 1.44 15.16
N ASP A 104 -2.85 1.73 16.47
CA ASP A 104 -2.03 0.97 17.43
C ASP A 104 -2.60 -0.41 17.79
N ASN A 105 -3.86 -0.71 17.46
CA ASN A 105 -4.42 -2.03 17.73
C ASN A 105 -3.83 -3.07 16.76
N PRO A 106 -3.00 -4.01 17.24
CA PRO A 106 -2.30 -4.96 16.39
C PRO A 106 -3.20 -5.94 15.64
N ASP A 107 -4.45 -6.09 16.10
CA ASP A 107 -5.46 -6.97 15.51
C ASP A 107 -6.45 -6.18 14.62
N GLY A 108 -6.30 -4.86 14.53
CA GLY A 108 -7.14 -3.99 13.74
C GLY A 108 -6.76 -3.94 12.26
N HIS A 109 -7.60 -3.27 11.49
CA HIS A 109 -7.34 -3.03 10.08
C HIS A 109 -6.11 -2.11 9.91
N GLN A 110 -5.20 -2.46 9.01
CA GLN A 110 -3.96 -1.70 8.76
C GLN A 110 -3.19 -1.35 10.04
N ALA A 111 -3.05 -2.32 10.93
CA ALA A 111 -2.39 -2.14 12.21
C ALA A 111 -0.96 -1.62 12.05
N ASP A 112 -0.63 -0.61 12.86
CA ASP A 112 0.72 -0.10 12.99
C ASP A 112 1.66 -1.18 13.58
N ARG A 113 2.78 -1.40 12.93
CA ARG A 113 3.82 -2.32 13.38
C ARG A 113 4.91 -1.64 14.20
N CYS A 114 4.90 -0.31 14.24
CA CYS A 114 5.88 0.52 14.92
C CYS A 114 5.20 1.67 15.72
N PRO A 115 4.25 1.41 16.64
CA PRO A 115 3.32 2.38 17.22
C PRO A 115 3.94 3.49 18.06
N ASN A 116 5.23 3.62 18.08
CA ASN A 116 5.97 4.70 18.75
C ASN A 116 7.15 5.17 17.87
N ALA A 117 7.09 4.95 16.58
CA ALA A 117 8.14 5.37 15.67
C ALA A 117 8.23 6.89 15.59
N LEU A 118 9.44 7.42 15.54
CA LEU A 118 9.62 8.86 15.40
C LEU A 118 9.26 9.28 13.95
N LYS A 119 8.30 10.13 13.79
CA LYS A 119 7.80 10.70 12.51
C LYS A 119 8.83 11.52 11.73
N SER A 120 10.10 11.46 12.05
CA SER A 120 11.18 12.21 11.37
C SER A 120 11.63 11.57 10.05
N ALA A 121 11.32 10.32 9.83
CA ALA A 121 11.45 9.60 8.56
C ALA A 121 10.06 9.51 7.91
N GLY A 122 9.96 9.15 6.64
CA GLY A 122 8.70 8.72 6.03
C GLY A 122 8.09 7.54 6.78
N VAL A 123 6.94 7.10 6.33
CA VAL A 123 6.19 5.99 6.94
C VAL A 123 5.95 4.93 5.88
N SER A 124 6.34 3.70 6.15
CA SER A 124 6.15 2.59 5.22
C SER A 124 4.70 2.20 5.08
N VAL A 125 4.30 1.87 3.85
CA VAL A 125 2.92 1.57 3.47
C VAL A 125 2.79 0.25 2.68
N ILE A 126 3.89 -0.47 2.48
CA ILE A 126 3.94 -1.68 1.64
C ILE A 126 4.21 -2.93 2.47
N ASP A 127 5.27 -2.94 3.27
CA ASP A 127 5.73 -4.11 4.02
C ASP A 127 5.28 -4.10 5.48
N ARG A 128 5.83 -3.23 6.29
CA ARG A 128 5.54 -3.03 7.71
C ARG A 128 4.89 -1.66 7.91
N LEU A 129 3.56 -1.62 7.91
CA LEU A 129 2.79 -0.38 8.05
C LEU A 129 3.20 0.40 9.31
N GLY A 130 3.31 1.71 9.20
CA GLY A 130 3.62 2.59 10.32
C GLY A 130 5.12 2.64 10.72
N CYS A 131 5.98 1.87 10.05
CA CYS A 131 7.41 1.85 10.40
C CYS A 131 8.21 2.91 9.63
N PRO A 132 9.41 3.30 10.13
CA PRO A 132 10.26 4.26 9.45
C PRO A 132 10.60 3.84 8.02
N ASP A 133 10.50 4.81 7.11
CA ASP A 133 10.83 4.72 5.69
C ASP A 133 11.57 6.01 5.31
N THR A 134 12.90 5.96 5.29
CA THR A 134 13.73 7.18 5.20
C THR A 134 13.63 7.88 3.85
N ASP A 135 13.47 7.16 2.77
CA ASP A 135 13.43 7.75 1.42
C ASP A 135 12.02 7.83 0.81
N GLY A 136 11.04 7.20 1.45
CA GLY A 136 9.64 7.28 1.08
C GLY A 136 9.27 6.44 -0.14
N ASP A 137 9.88 5.28 -0.32
CA ASP A 137 9.53 4.35 -1.39
C ASP A 137 8.41 3.36 -0.99
N GLY A 138 8.08 3.33 0.29
CA GLY A 138 7.00 2.53 0.87
C GLY A 138 7.48 1.29 1.61
N TYR A 139 8.76 0.94 1.51
CA TYR A 139 9.38 -0.14 2.28
C TYR A 139 10.00 0.41 3.56
N SER A 140 9.93 -0.36 4.64
CA SER A 140 10.47 0.06 5.92
C SER A 140 11.99 -0.10 6.00
N ASP A 141 12.64 0.85 6.67
CA ASP A 141 14.05 0.74 7.02
C ASP A 141 14.32 -0.54 7.82
N ALA A 142 15.49 -1.14 7.64
CA ALA A 142 15.91 -2.30 8.42
C ALA A 142 16.15 -1.95 9.89
N ASP A 143 15.82 -2.89 10.78
CA ASP A 143 16.10 -2.83 12.22
C ASP A 143 16.63 -4.18 12.76
N ASP A 144 16.71 -4.32 14.08
CA ASP A 144 17.25 -5.55 14.70
C ASP A 144 16.38 -6.79 14.44
N ASP A 145 15.07 -6.61 14.33
CA ASP A 145 14.08 -7.68 14.16
C ASP A 145 13.58 -7.81 12.70
N TRP A 146 13.87 -6.80 11.86
CA TRP A 146 13.43 -6.70 10.48
C TRP A 146 14.59 -6.41 9.55
N LYS A 147 15.18 -7.46 8.99
CA LYS A 147 16.42 -7.36 8.22
C LYS A 147 16.18 -6.93 6.79
N ALA A 148 17.16 -6.21 6.23
CA ALA A 148 17.20 -5.88 4.82
C ALA A 148 17.38 -7.13 3.94
N SER A 149 16.96 -7.01 2.66
CA SER A 149 17.27 -8.02 1.64
C SER A 149 18.80 -8.27 1.56
N PRO A 150 19.26 -9.52 1.36
CA PRO A 150 18.47 -10.74 1.14
C PRO A 150 18.06 -11.48 2.43
N GLU A 151 18.49 -11.03 3.62
CA GLU A 151 18.23 -11.73 4.89
C GLU A 151 16.77 -11.57 5.35
N GLY A 152 16.10 -10.53 4.90
CA GLY A 152 14.71 -10.21 5.22
C GLY A 152 14.07 -9.28 4.16
N PRO A 153 12.84 -8.83 4.38
CA PRO A 153 12.11 -8.01 3.41
C PRO A 153 12.24 -6.50 3.61
N ALA A 154 13.01 -6.02 4.60
CA ALA A 154 13.23 -4.59 4.78
C ALA A 154 14.04 -3.99 3.64
N ASP A 155 13.95 -2.68 3.51
CA ASP A 155 14.70 -1.92 2.52
C ASP A 155 16.22 -2.09 2.68
N ALA A 156 16.87 -2.52 1.60
CA ALA A 156 18.32 -2.63 1.51
C ALA A 156 18.99 -1.28 1.17
N PHE A 157 18.23 -0.32 0.68
CA PHE A 157 18.73 0.97 0.20
C PHE A 157 17.98 2.17 0.80
N PRO A 158 17.94 2.36 2.13
CA PRO A 158 17.06 3.32 2.82
C PRO A 158 17.34 4.81 2.51
N LYS A 159 18.03 5.11 1.44
CA LYS A 159 18.30 6.46 0.91
C LYS A 159 18.18 6.52 -0.61
N ASN A 160 17.62 5.50 -1.21
CA ASN A 160 17.49 5.40 -2.66
C ASN A 160 16.08 4.96 -3.06
N ARG A 161 15.15 5.88 -3.10
CA ARG A 161 13.72 5.72 -3.36
C ARG A 161 13.33 4.81 -4.54
N VAL A 162 14.26 4.38 -5.34
CA VAL A 162 13.99 3.54 -6.52
C VAL A 162 14.55 2.12 -6.38
N GLN A 163 15.18 1.80 -5.24
CA GLN A 163 15.72 0.49 -4.93
C GLN A 163 15.37 0.12 -3.48
N TRP A 164 14.88 -1.07 -3.24
CA TRP A 164 14.53 -1.59 -1.91
C TRP A 164 15.02 -3.01 -1.66
N ALA A 165 15.36 -3.77 -2.70
CA ALA A 165 15.84 -5.15 -2.61
C ALA A 165 17.22 -5.31 -3.23
N ASP A 166 18.03 -6.19 -2.64
CA ASP A 166 19.34 -6.61 -3.09
C ASP A 166 19.44 -8.12 -2.82
N SER A 167 19.10 -8.93 -3.82
CA SER A 167 18.92 -10.38 -3.64
C SER A 167 20.21 -11.15 -3.46
N ASP A 168 21.33 -10.67 -3.97
CA ASP A 168 22.66 -11.32 -3.89
C ASP A 168 23.67 -10.55 -3.02
N ASN A 169 23.25 -9.39 -2.49
CA ASN A 169 23.99 -8.56 -1.55
C ASN A 169 25.30 -8.00 -2.12
N ASP A 170 25.27 -7.55 -3.36
CA ASP A 170 26.42 -6.93 -4.00
C ASP A 170 26.42 -5.39 -3.97
N GLY A 171 25.32 -4.78 -3.50
CA GLY A 171 25.15 -3.34 -3.38
C GLY A 171 24.52 -2.69 -4.60
N PHE A 172 24.05 -3.46 -5.57
CA PHE A 172 23.17 -3.02 -6.66
C PHE A 172 21.76 -3.53 -6.39
N GLY A 173 20.76 -2.73 -6.78
CA GLY A 173 19.37 -3.04 -6.44
C GLY A 173 18.63 -3.76 -7.56
N ASP A 174 17.76 -4.68 -7.18
CA ASP A 174 17.00 -5.56 -8.07
C ASP A 174 16.04 -4.83 -9.02
N ASN A 175 15.66 -3.58 -8.67
CA ASN A 175 14.77 -2.80 -9.52
C ASN A 175 15.51 -2.28 -10.74
N ARG A 176 15.07 -2.70 -11.90
CA ARG A 176 15.66 -2.35 -13.21
C ARG A 176 15.51 -0.88 -13.59
N ILE A 177 14.77 -0.09 -12.79
CA ILE A 177 14.54 1.34 -13.00
C ILE A 177 15.32 2.12 -11.96
N GLY A 178 16.17 3.05 -12.41
CA GLY A 178 16.93 3.92 -11.52
C GLY A 178 18.44 3.71 -11.57
N GLY A 179 19.15 4.48 -10.74
CA GLY A 179 20.58 4.31 -10.51
C GLY A 179 20.87 3.14 -9.56
N LEU A 180 22.04 2.57 -9.68
CA LEU A 180 22.45 1.37 -8.93
C LEU A 180 21.57 0.15 -9.19
N ARG A 181 21.00 0.04 -10.40
CA ARG A 181 20.25 -1.16 -10.79
C ARG A 181 21.19 -2.33 -10.94
N ASP A 182 20.70 -3.50 -10.62
CA ASP A 182 21.36 -4.75 -10.90
C ASP A 182 20.83 -5.38 -12.20
N ASP A 183 21.75 -5.72 -13.11
CA ASP A 183 21.43 -6.44 -14.33
C ASP A 183 21.55 -7.97 -14.13
N CYS A 184 22.12 -8.42 -12.99
CA CYS A 184 22.34 -9.83 -12.61
C CYS A 184 21.83 -10.15 -11.18
N PRO A 185 20.58 -9.89 -10.77
CA PRO A 185 20.10 -9.83 -9.40
C PRO A 185 20.16 -11.14 -8.58
N LEU A 186 20.80 -12.15 -9.05
CA LEU A 186 20.99 -13.43 -8.35
C LEU A 186 22.47 -13.89 -8.40
N GLU A 187 23.37 -13.05 -8.91
CA GLU A 187 24.78 -13.35 -9.06
C GLU A 187 25.60 -12.10 -8.71
N ALA A 188 26.07 -12.05 -7.47
CA ALA A 188 26.82 -10.92 -6.96
C ALA A 188 28.01 -10.54 -7.84
N GLY A 189 28.12 -9.27 -8.21
CA GLY A 189 29.14 -8.75 -9.07
C GLY A 189 29.58 -7.33 -8.79
N THR A 190 30.54 -6.83 -9.54
CA THR A 190 31.14 -5.52 -9.31
C THR A 190 31.23 -4.67 -10.57
N SER A 191 30.66 -5.13 -11.69
CA SER A 191 30.65 -4.37 -12.93
C SER A 191 29.78 -3.12 -12.83
N THR A 192 30.26 -2.02 -13.44
CA THR A 192 29.63 -0.70 -13.32
C THR A 192 29.46 0.02 -14.66
N ILE A 193 30.07 -0.49 -15.74
CA ILE A 193 30.16 0.22 -17.03
C ILE A 193 29.10 -0.25 -18.02
N ASP A 194 28.86 -1.56 -18.09
CA ASP A 194 27.92 -2.16 -19.05
C ASP A 194 26.69 -2.79 -18.37
N MET A 195 26.83 -3.97 -17.82
CA MET A 195 25.82 -4.67 -17.04
C MET A 195 26.16 -4.51 -15.55
N GLN A 196 25.50 -3.56 -14.88
CA GLN A 196 25.77 -3.27 -13.47
C GLN A 196 25.43 -4.48 -12.59
N GLY A 197 26.21 -4.70 -11.53
CA GLY A 197 26.00 -5.80 -10.59
C GLY A 197 26.36 -7.19 -11.12
N CYS A 198 26.89 -7.31 -12.33
CA CYS A 198 27.30 -8.60 -12.86
C CYS A 198 28.77 -8.92 -12.53
N SER A 199 29.14 -10.20 -12.67
CA SER A 199 30.51 -10.68 -12.42
C SER A 199 31.55 -9.90 -13.25
N ASP A 200 32.59 -9.39 -12.55
CA ASP A 200 33.75 -8.68 -13.12
C ASP A 200 35.03 -9.26 -12.46
N GLY A 201 35.50 -10.39 -12.96
CA GLY A 201 36.62 -11.11 -12.36
C GLY A 201 37.99 -10.42 -12.54
N ASN A 202 38.10 -9.48 -13.47
CA ASN A 202 39.36 -8.74 -13.72
C ASN A 202 39.36 -7.32 -13.14
N GLY A 203 38.22 -6.82 -12.65
CA GLY A 203 38.08 -5.51 -12.03
C GLY A 203 38.20 -4.33 -12.99
N ASP A 204 37.87 -4.50 -14.27
CA ASP A 204 37.94 -3.41 -15.26
C ASP A 204 36.64 -2.62 -15.40
N GLY A 205 35.59 -3.00 -14.63
CA GLY A 205 34.28 -2.38 -14.59
C GLY A 205 33.31 -2.91 -15.64
N TYR A 206 33.75 -3.79 -16.53
CA TYR A 206 32.88 -4.48 -17.49
C TYR A 206 32.53 -5.87 -16.98
N SER A 207 31.32 -6.31 -17.28
CA SER A 207 30.90 -7.67 -16.95
C SER A 207 31.67 -8.74 -17.75
N ASP A 208 32.03 -9.86 -17.12
CA ASP A 208 32.73 -10.97 -17.77
C ASP A 208 31.94 -11.53 -18.95
N SER A 209 30.62 -11.52 -18.89
CA SER A 209 29.74 -11.98 -19.98
C SER A 209 29.87 -11.15 -21.26
N TYR A 210 30.16 -9.86 -21.13
CA TYR A 210 30.35 -8.94 -22.25
C TYR A 210 31.82 -8.88 -22.69
N GLY A 211 32.75 -9.10 -21.76
CA GLY A 211 34.19 -9.15 -22.00
C GLY A 211 34.57 -10.28 -22.99
N ALA A 212 33.90 -11.41 -22.90
CA ALA A 212 34.10 -12.51 -23.86
C ALA A 212 33.70 -12.15 -25.30
N VAL A 213 32.65 -11.36 -25.47
CA VAL A 213 32.21 -10.86 -26.80
C VAL A 213 33.15 -9.78 -27.32
N ARG A 214 33.65 -8.88 -26.44
CA ARG A 214 34.62 -7.85 -26.82
C ARG A 214 35.98 -8.42 -27.23
N SER A 215 36.47 -9.42 -26.53
CA SER A 215 37.71 -10.10 -26.90
C SER A 215 37.61 -10.76 -28.26
N GLN A 216 36.48 -11.32 -28.60
CA GLN A 216 36.23 -11.88 -29.94
C GLN A 216 36.09 -10.78 -31.01
N LEU A 217 35.43 -9.67 -30.73
CA LEU A 217 35.34 -8.52 -31.63
C LEU A 217 36.72 -7.82 -31.82
N ALA A 218 37.52 -7.72 -30.77
CA ALA A 218 38.87 -7.16 -30.84
C ALA A 218 39.81 -8.08 -31.66
N LEU A 219 39.69 -9.39 -31.53
CA LEU A 219 40.39 -10.34 -32.36
C LEU A 219 39.93 -10.29 -33.84
N MET A 220 38.68 -9.98 -34.10
CA MET A 220 38.14 -9.72 -35.43
C MET A 220 38.62 -8.38 -36.01
N GLY A 221 38.80 -7.35 -35.14
CA GLY A 221 39.28 -6.00 -35.52
C GLY A 221 40.78 -5.93 -35.85
N SER A 222 41.58 -6.84 -35.29
CA SER A 222 43.04 -6.85 -35.52
C SER A 222 43.50 -7.43 -36.89
N ASN A 223 42.59 -8.07 -37.63
CA ASN A 223 42.84 -8.54 -39.02
C ASN A 223 41.62 -8.28 -39.93
N PRO A 224 41.37 -7.02 -40.33
CA PRO A 224 40.14 -6.67 -41.07
C PRO A 224 40.14 -7.22 -42.53
N THR A 225 41.25 -7.73 -43.03
CA THR A 225 41.36 -8.10 -44.44
C THR A 225 41.20 -9.59 -44.74
N SER A 226 41.23 -10.48 -43.74
CA SER A 226 41.19 -11.92 -44.03
C SER A 226 39.94 -12.66 -43.53
N SER A 227 39.31 -12.20 -42.45
CA SER A 227 38.16 -12.94 -41.85
C SER A 227 36.80 -12.55 -42.42
N LEU A 228 36.59 -11.29 -42.78
CA LEU A 228 35.32 -10.85 -43.37
C LEU A 228 35.12 -11.39 -44.80
N LEU A 229 36.20 -11.51 -45.57
CA LEU A 229 36.12 -12.03 -46.93
C LEU A 229 35.88 -13.54 -46.98
N THR A 230 36.29 -14.31 -45.97
CA THR A 230 36.11 -15.77 -45.96
C THR A 230 34.74 -16.23 -45.49
N PHE A 231 34.03 -15.47 -44.66
CA PHE A 231 32.74 -15.89 -44.12
C PHE A 231 31.55 -15.10 -44.67
N VAL A 232 31.70 -13.81 -44.92
CA VAL A 232 30.59 -12.99 -45.43
C VAL A 232 30.38 -13.18 -46.92
N TRP A 233 31.48 -13.37 -47.72
CA TRP A 233 31.38 -13.55 -49.14
C TRP A 233 30.62 -14.83 -49.57
N PRO A 234 30.84 -16.02 -48.98
CA PRO A 234 30.04 -17.19 -49.30
C PRO A 234 28.55 -17.03 -48.95
N ILE A 235 28.24 -16.36 -47.81
CA ILE A 235 26.85 -16.12 -47.39
C ILE A 235 26.19 -15.14 -48.38
N PHE A 236 26.89 -14.09 -48.78
CA PHE A 236 26.38 -13.10 -49.71
C PHE A 236 26.12 -13.69 -51.10
N VAL A 237 27.04 -14.53 -51.60
CA VAL A 237 26.87 -15.26 -52.85
C VAL A 237 25.72 -16.26 -52.74
N PHE A 238 25.58 -16.97 -51.63
CA PHE A 238 24.49 -17.91 -51.40
C PHE A 238 23.11 -17.20 -51.32
N CYS A 239 23.02 -16.04 -50.66
CA CYS A 239 21.82 -15.24 -50.64
C CYS A 239 21.45 -14.70 -52.01
N ILE A 240 22.41 -14.23 -52.81
CA ILE A 240 22.16 -13.75 -54.16
C ILE A 240 21.69 -14.89 -55.09
N THR A 241 22.28 -16.08 -54.97
CA THR A 241 21.87 -17.24 -55.77
C THR A 241 20.48 -17.73 -55.38
N LEU A 242 20.11 -17.72 -54.08
CA LEU A 242 18.78 -18.05 -53.63
C LEU A 242 17.75 -17.01 -54.09
N PHE A 243 18.14 -15.73 -54.10
CA PHE A 243 17.27 -14.64 -54.55
C PHE A 243 17.02 -14.72 -56.07
N THR A 244 18.04 -14.98 -56.87
CA THR A 244 17.91 -15.13 -58.29
C THR A 244 17.11 -16.38 -58.69
N VAL A 245 17.28 -17.50 -57.97
CA VAL A 245 16.49 -18.73 -58.19
C VAL A 245 15.01 -18.51 -57.81
N ARG A 246 14.74 -17.69 -56.76
CA ARG A 246 13.38 -17.39 -56.36
C ARG A 246 12.68 -16.43 -57.35
N MET A 247 13.38 -15.42 -57.83
CA MET A 247 12.87 -14.51 -58.88
C MET A 247 12.61 -15.19 -60.22
N SER A 248 13.36 -16.29 -60.53
CA SER A 248 13.15 -17.06 -61.77
C SER A 248 11.95 -18.01 -61.73
N LYS A 249 11.37 -18.26 -60.54
CA LYS A 249 10.21 -19.14 -60.35
C LYS A 249 8.88 -18.43 -60.32
N GLU A 250 8.85 -17.11 -60.13
CA GLU A 250 7.63 -16.33 -60.16
C GLU A 250 7.44 -15.67 -61.54
N LYS A 251 6.92 -16.46 -62.49
CA LYS A 251 6.22 -15.87 -63.66
C LYS A 251 4.83 -15.47 -63.17
N PRO A 252 4.41 -14.25 -63.36
CA PRO A 252 3.00 -13.86 -63.09
C PRO A 252 2.09 -14.50 -64.14
N GLU A 253 1.24 -15.43 -63.74
CA GLU A 253 0.01 -15.72 -64.50
C GLU A 253 -0.94 -14.52 -64.39
N MET A 254 -1.19 -13.88 -65.51
CA MET A 254 -2.28 -12.94 -65.64
C MET A 254 -3.61 -13.69 -65.53
N VAL A 255 -4.33 -13.47 -64.44
CA VAL A 255 -5.75 -13.84 -64.36
C VAL A 255 -6.57 -12.60 -64.68
N GLU A 256 -7.24 -12.63 -65.82
CA GLU A 256 -8.28 -11.71 -66.20
C GLU A 256 -9.50 -11.86 -65.28
N GLY A 257 -9.99 -10.72 -64.82
CA GLY A 257 -11.42 -10.47 -64.64
C GLY A 257 -12.10 -11.00 -63.38
N TYR A 258 -12.34 -10.13 -62.42
CA TYR A 258 -13.62 -10.11 -61.74
C TYR A 258 -13.99 -8.66 -61.30
N GLU A 259 -14.95 -8.06 -62.02
CA GLU A 259 -15.72 -6.93 -61.53
C GLU A 259 -16.76 -7.43 -60.55
N GLY A 260 -16.88 -6.75 -59.39
CA GLY A 260 -17.96 -7.06 -58.47
C GLY A 260 -18.00 -6.23 -57.17
N SER A 261 -18.64 -5.11 -57.27
CA SER A 261 -19.46 -4.45 -56.20
C SER A 261 -18.85 -4.09 -54.86
N LEU A 262 -18.68 -2.79 -54.70
CA LEU A 262 -18.63 -2.06 -53.44
C LEU A 262 -19.97 -2.23 -52.69
N VAL A 263 -19.89 -2.64 -51.43
CA VAL A 263 -20.95 -2.44 -50.43
C VAL A 263 -20.36 -1.59 -49.35
N GLU A 264 -20.81 -0.35 -49.29
CA GLU A 264 -20.63 0.56 -48.17
C GLU A 264 -21.45 0.03 -46.99
N GLU A 265 -20.84 -0.19 -45.85
CA GLU A 265 -21.52 -0.38 -44.58
C GLU A 265 -21.22 0.81 -43.68
N GLU A 266 -22.22 1.69 -43.58
CA GLU A 266 -22.26 2.79 -42.64
C GLU A 266 -22.32 2.26 -41.21
N VAL A 267 -21.35 2.61 -40.38
CA VAL A 267 -21.43 2.44 -38.94
C VAL A 267 -22.00 3.71 -38.34
N ASN A 268 -23.21 3.59 -37.86
CA ASN A 268 -23.96 4.61 -37.14
C ASN A 268 -23.48 4.62 -35.67
N PHE A 269 -22.98 5.77 -35.21
CA PHE A 269 -22.78 6.09 -33.80
C PHE A 269 -23.99 6.89 -33.32
N ASP A 270 -24.76 6.31 -32.40
CA ASP A 270 -25.66 7.06 -31.53
C ASP A 270 -25.78 6.45 -30.14
N ALA A 271 -25.63 7.37 -29.16
CA ALA A 271 -25.93 7.40 -27.73
C ALA A 271 -24.89 6.80 -26.77
#